data_8a451f6a92b080ef27c9f306863ad0ce
#
_entry.id   8a451f6a92b080ef27c9f306863ad0ce
#
_cell.length_a   1.000
_cell.length_b   1.000
_cell.length_c   1.000
_cell.angle_alpha   90.00
_cell.angle_beta   90.00
_cell.angle_gamma   90.00
#
_symmetry.space_group_name_H-M   'P 1'
#
loop_
_entity.id
_entity.type
_entity.pdbx_description
1 polymer ?
#
loop_
_entity_poly.entity_id
_entity_poly.type
_entity_poly.pdbx_seq_one_letter_code
_entity_poly.pdbx_strand_id
1 'polypeptide(L)'
;MSPHIVNEFAYELQEGAFYMGKKVLVILLLLAGALTACHGGKQKEETATSGQRNSNSPKVILQEKDFEIYCAVRKQGTEEWKDNLDVQVGDTIEFYISYTNHANKTLEGVLAKLSLPDSLEFVPGSGKIKRRVYISSDAENPQAEVEETLRDSLVESGVNIGDYSSEDDGYVYASAVVLDKNLSEGNNILNPSIEISAEDIMVKSNVTLNVKKEDIETWGPQDRQTFTWSNPADHVCFNSMTDNPEIGDEANFVRVRKAGGHDKFVDNVIVEPGEEYEVNIYYHNNASASLNEGDRRGIAENVRLRMNYIASTLNAGEAAVIRGTISSSNAIPKEVWDTAYLNAKEAVGLRYVPNSAVLHNTGSLGGTVLNDDAVFGKDGGTYLGYSKGYWGMIPGCNEFAGYVTFRLKAYKLEMTDEEKQKLINELKR
;
A
#
# COMPACT_ATOMS: atom_id res chain seq x y z
N MET A 1 26.96 -6.80 4.64
CA MET A 1 25.80 -6.21 5.35
C MET A 1 26.32 -5.23 6.38
N SER A 2 25.87 -3.98 6.31
CA SER A 2 26.24 -2.97 7.30
C SER A 2 25.58 -3.28 8.64
N PRO A 3 26.26 -3.12 9.79
CA PRO A 3 25.70 -3.39 11.14
C PRO A 3 24.48 -2.53 11.49
N HIS A 4 24.23 -1.44 10.78
CA HIS A 4 23.11 -0.54 11.02
C HIS A 4 21.73 -1.14 10.67
N ILE A 5 21.63 -1.95 9.60
CA ILE A 5 20.34 -2.52 9.16
C ILE A 5 19.88 -3.65 10.10
N VAL A 6 20.81 -4.38 10.68
CA VAL A 6 20.48 -5.46 11.61
C VAL A 6 19.99 -4.93 12.96
N ASN A 7 20.49 -3.75 13.38
CA ASN A 7 20.08 -3.13 14.65
C ASN A 7 18.69 -2.47 14.58
N GLU A 8 18.30 -1.87 13.46
CA GLU A 8 16.97 -1.28 13.33
C GLU A 8 15.87 -2.36 13.37
N PHE A 9 16.07 -3.49 12.69
CA PHE A 9 15.09 -4.57 12.68
C PHE A 9 14.99 -5.32 14.03
N ALA A 10 16.08 -5.43 14.75
CA ALA A 10 16.09 -6.00 16.11
C ALA A 10 15.43 -5.05 17.13
N TYR A 11 15.53 -3.74 16.90
CA TYR A 11 14.94 -2.73 17.78
C TYR A 11 13.41 -2.69 17.64
N GLU A 12 12.87 -2.73 16.41
CA GLU A 12 11.41 -2.79 16.18
C GLU A 12 10.77 -4.07 16.74
N LEU A 13 11.43 -5.22 16.62
CA LEU A 13 10.93 -6.47 17.22
C LEU A 13 11.00 -6.48 18.75
N GLN A 14 11.97 -5.78 19.33
CA GLN A 14 12.12 -5.68 20.79
C GLN A 14 11.11 -4.67 21.40
N GLU A 15 10.82 -3.58 20.71
CA GLU A 15 9.78 -2.62 21.10
C GLU A 15 8.38 -3.25 20.99
N GLY A 16 8.07 -4.01 19.94
CA GLY A 16 6.80 -4.73 19.79
C GLY A 16 6.57 -5.76 20.91
N ALA A 17 7.59 -6.52 21.29
CA ALA A 17 7.51 -7.49 22.38
C ALA A 17 7.40 -6.84 23.76
N PHE A 18 8.04 -5.67 23.97
CA PHE A 18 7.96 -4.92 25.22
C PHE A 18 6.58 -4.25 25.39
N TYR A 19 5.96 -3.81 24.28
CA TYR A 19 4.62 -3.21 24.30
C TYR A 19 3.53 -4.26 24.58
N MET A 20 3.65 -5.49 24.07
CA MET A 20 2.72 -6.59 24.40
C MET A 20 2.84 -7.04 25.85
N GLY A 21 4.06 -7.11 26.42
CA GLY A 21 4.28 -7.48 27.83
C GLY A 21 3.63 -6.52 28.82
N LYS A 22 3.65 -5.20 28.55
CA LYS A 22 3.03 -4.20 29.40
C LYS A 22 1.49 -4.20 29.33
N LYS A 23 0.90 -4.46 28.15
CA LYS A 23 -0.57 -4.53 28.01
C LYS A 23 -1.17 -5.75 28.69
N VAL A 24 -0.49 -6.89 28.68
CA VAL A 24 -0.94 -8.10 29.38
C VAL A 24 -0.87 -7.90 30.90
N LEU A 25 0.10 -7.17 31.43
CA LEU A 25 0.24 -6.89 32.86
C LEU A 25 -0.88 -5.94 33.37
N VAL A 26 -1.30 -4.96 32.56
CA VAL A 26 -2.39 -4.04 32.93
C VAL A 26 -3.75 -4.74 32.94
N ILE A 27 -3.99 -5.68 32.00
CA ILE A 27 -5.25 -6.46 31.94
C ILE A 27 -5.33 -7.43 33.14
N LEU A 28 -4.22 -8.02 33.58
CA LEU A 28 -4.19 -8.89 34.76
C LEU A 28 -4.41 -8.15 36.09
N LEU A 29 -3.97 -6.89 36.18
CA LEU A 29 -4.20 -6.04 37.37
C LEU A 29 -5.66 -5.55 37.49
N LEU A 30 -6.36 -5.35 36.34
CA LEU A 30 -7.78 -4.96 36.34
C LEU A 30 -8.73 -6.14 36.67
N LEU A 31 -8.36 -7.38 36.35
CA LEU A 31 -9.11 -8.58 36.70
C LEU A 31 -8.95 -8.99 38.18
N ALA A 32 -7.88 -8.61 38.86
CA ALA A 32 -7.67 -8.89 40.28
C ALA A 32 -8.45 -7.94 41.20
N GLY A 33 -8.92 -6.78 40.72
CA GLY A 33 -9.69 -5.81 41.50
C GLY A 33 -11.20 -6.11 41.58
N ALA A 34 -11.73 -7.01 40.75
CA ALA A 34 -13.17 -7.30 40.67
C ALA A 34 -13.65 -8.48 41.53
N LEU A 35 -12.78 -9.14 42.29
CA LEU A 35 -13.10 -10.38 42.99
C LEU A 35 -13.24 -10.24 44.53
N THR A 36 -13.23 -9.01 45.11
CA THR A 36 -13.28 -8.83 46.56
C THR A 36 -14.51 -8.08 47.12
N ALA A 37 -15.61 -8.02 46.38
CA ALA A 37 -16.83 -7.39 46.88
C ALA A 37 -18.09 -8.24 46.71
N CYS A 38 -18.13 -9.38 47.35
CA CYS A 38 -19.38 -10.12 47.56
C CYS A 38 -19.28 -10.96 48.83
N HIS A 39 -19.54 -10.40 49.99
CA HIS A 39 -20.07 -11.15 51.13
C HIS A 39 -20.83 -10.22 52.08
N GLY A 40 -22.11 -10.52 52.25
CA GLY A 40 -22.87 -10.32 53.47
C GLY A 40 -23.91 -9.22 53.52
N GLY A 41 -25.20 -9.59 53.51
CA GLY A 41 -26.27 -8.72 53.90
C GLY A 41 -27.68 -9.29 53.70
N LYS A 42 -28.29 -9.74 54.76
CA LYS A 42 -29.55 -10.48 54.94
C LYS A 42 -30.78 -9.87 54.26
N GLN A 43 -31.66 -10.77 53.79
CA GLN A 43 -33.04 -10.58 53.40
C GLN A 43 -33.90 -9.88 54.49
N LYS A 44 -34.74 -8.96 54.06
CA LYS A 44 -36.07 -8.69 54.66
C LYS A 44 -37.06 -8.56 53.52
N GLU A 45 -38.05 -9.47 53.56
CA GLU A 45 -39.30 -9.35 52.84
C GLU A 45 -40.09 -8.16 53.35
N GLU A 46 -40.52 -7.29 52.46
CA GLU A 46 -41.69 -6.44 52.66
C GLU A 46 -42.54 -6.44 51.43
N THR A 47 -43.72 -7.00 51.59
CA THR A 47 -44.86 -6.96 50.66
C THR A 47 -45.29 -5.51 50.44
N ALA A 48 -45.23 -5.02 49.20
CA ALA A 48 -45.82 -3.75 48.80
C ALA A 48 -46.69 -3.93 47.55
N THR A 49 -47.90 -3.61 47.69
CA THR A 49 -49.05 -3.47 46.81
C THR A 49 -48.76 -2.86 45.46
N SER A 50 -49.35 -3.46 44.43
CA SER A 50 -49.43 -2.99 43.05
C SER A 50 -50.02 -1.58 42.94
N GLY A 51 -49.19 -0.59 42.68
CA GLY A 51 -49.57 0.71 42.15
C GLY A 51 -49.15 0.83 40.69
N GLN A 52 -50.10 0.71 39.77
CA GLN A 52 -49.91 1.12 38.39
C GLN A 52 -49.52 2.61 38.35
N ARG A 53 -48.24 2.91 38.14
CA ARG A 53 -47.83 4.22 37.67
C ARG A 53 -47.99 4.25 36.17
N ASN A 54 -49.02 4.92 35.68
CA ASN A 54 -49.13 5.40 34.33
C ASN A 54 -47.97 6.39 34.08
N SER A 55 -46.88 5.94 33.53
CA SER A 55 -45.83 6.81 33.02
C SER A 55 -46.20 7.25 31.60
N ASN A 56 -47.14 8.20 31.49
CA ASN A 56 -47.32 9.01 30.28
C ASN A 56 -46.24 10.10 30.27
N SER A 57 -44.96 9.73 30.20
CA SER A 57 -43.97 10.64 29.70
C SER A 57 -44.10 10.67 28.17
N PRO A 58 -44.18 11.85 27.54
CA PRO A 58 -44.25 11.93 26.09
C PRO A 58 -43.03 11.23 25.51
N LYS A 59 -43.27 10.22 24.66
CA LYS A 59 -42.17 9.54 23.95
C LYS A 59 -41.49 10.58 23.06
N VAL A 60 -40.27 10.94 23.38
CA VAL A 60 -39.48 11.86 22.56
C VAL A 60 -39.24 11.20 21.22
N ILE A 61 -39.83 11.74 20.16
CA ILE A 61 -39.59 11.31 18.80
C ILE A 61 -38.30 12.00 18.35
N LEU A 62 -37.25 11.21 18.17
CA LEU A 62 -35.97 11.68 17.67
C LEU A 62 -36.11 12.08 16.19
N GLN A 63 -35.36 13.11 15.78
CA GLN A 63 -35.26 13.62 14.41
C GLN A 63 -33.78 13.62 14.00
N GLU A 64 -33.49 13.53 12.70
CA GLU A 64 -32.12 13.57 12.18
C GLU A 64 -31.31 14.79 12.67
N LYS A 65 -31.95 15.92 12.89
CA LYS A 65 -31.33 17.13 13.44
C LYS A 65 -30.88 16.97 14.91
N ASP A 66 -31.35 15.94 15.61
CA ASP A 66 -30.99 15.68 17.00
C ASP A 66 -29.67 14.88 17.11
N PHE A 67 -29.08 14.50 15.98
CA PHE A 67 -27.80 13.81 15.91
C PHE A 67 -26.97 14.34 14.74
N GLU A 68 -25.92 15.10 15.05
CA GLU A 68 -25.02 15.67 14.04
C GLU A 68 -23.88 14.73 13.73
N ILE A 69 -23.54 14.59 12.43
CA ILE A 69 -22.40 13.81 11.95
C ILE A 69 -21.62 14.62 10.92
N TYR A 70 -20.29 14.59 11.04
CA TYR A 70 -19.36 15.14 10.06
C TYR A 70 -18.32 14.08 9.68
N CYS A 71 -18.02 13.98 8.39
CA CYS A 71 -16.99 13.06 7.87
C CYS A 71 -15.98 13.85 7.03
N ALA A 72 -14.70 13.60 7.25
CA ALA A 72 -13.60 14.13 6.46
C ALA A 72 -12.53 13.07 6.23
N VAL A 73 -11.71 13.28 5.20
CA VAL A 73 -10.63 12.38 4.81
C VAL A 73 -9.33 13.14 4.58
N ARG A 74 -8.21 12.44 4.73
CA ARG A 74 -6.90 12.91 4.31
C ARG A 74 -6.05 11.75 3.79
N LYS A 75 -4.99 12.04 3.04
CA LYS A 75 -3.95 11.05 2.78
C LYS A 75 -3.15 10.82 4.05
N GLN A 76 -2.77 9.59 4.31
CA GLN A 76 -1.90 9.24 5.43
C GLN A 76 -0.60 10.07 5.39
N GLY A 77 -0.23 10.65 6.55
CA GLY A 77 0.95 11.51 6.67
C GLY A 77 0.73 12.97 6.25
N THR A 78 -0.49 13.37 5.86
CA THR A 78 -0.85 14.79 5.66
C THR A 78 -1.63 15.34 6.85
N GLU A 79 -1.68 16.67 7.00
CA GLU A 79 -2.36 17.30 8.16
C GLU A 79 -3.78 17.77 7.86
N GLU A 80 -4.10 18.06 6.60
CA GLU A 80 -5.34 18.72 6.21
C GLU A 80 -6.49 17.73 5.97
N TRP A 81 -7.59 17.86 6.71
CA TRP A 81 -8.81 17.11 6.52
C TRP A 81 -9.75 17.78 5.50
N LYS A 82 -10.34 17.00 4.59
CA LYS A 82 -11.18 17.46 3.48
C LYS A 82 -12.41 16.58 3.33
N ASP A 83 -13.48 17.14 2.80
CA ASP A 83 -14.69 16.40 2.35
C ASP A 83 -14.57 15.89 0.91
N ASN A 84 -13.61 16.44 0.16
CA ASN A 84 -13.29 16.06 -1.22
C ASN A 84 -11.76 15.98 -1.37
N LEU A 85 -11.23 14.82 -1.78
CA LEU A 85 -9.80 14.54 -1.83
C LEU A 85 -9.39 13.87 -3.14
N ASP A 86 -8.33 14.41 -3.77
CA ASP A 86 -7.69 13.79 -4.93
C ASP A 86 -6.70 12.72 -4.46
N VAL A 87 -6.86 11.51 -4.98
CA VAL A 87 -6.09 10.33 -4.58
C VAL A 87 -5.68 9.49 -5.79
N GLN A 88 -4.72 8.60 -5.58
CA GLN A 88 -4.24 7.65 -6.58
C GLN A 88 -4.35 6.22 -6.05
N VAL A 89 -4.33 5.23 -6.94
CA VAL A 89 -4.22 3.82 -6.57
C VAL A 89 -2.97 3.61 -5.72
N GLY A 90 -3.11 2.90 -4.59
CA GLY A 90 -2.06 2.67 -3.60
C GLY A 90 -1.99 3.71 -2.48
N ASP A 91 -2.69 4.84 -2.58
CA ASP A 91 -2.78 5.80 -1.46
C ASP A 91 -3.52 5.18 -0.28
N THR A 92 -3.01 5.40 0.92
CA THR A 92 -3.76 5.13 2.16
C THR A 92 -4.51 6.40 2.59
N ILE A 93 -5.81 6.24 2.79
CA ILE A 93 -6.75 7.29 3.17
C ILE A 93 -7.10 7.12 4.65
N GLU A 94 -7.02 8.18 5.41
CA GLU A 94 -7.51 8.24 6.78
C GLU A 94 -8.87 8.94 6.81
N PHE A 95 -9.82 8.35 7.54
CA PHE A 95 -11.16 8.89 7.79
C PHE A 95 -11.20 9.50 9.19
N TYR A 96 -11.82 10.66 9.32
CA TYR A 96 -12.19 11.31 10.56
C TYR A 96 -13.69 11.51 10.57
N ILE A 97 -14.36 10.97 11.55
CA ILE A 97 -15.80 11.04 11.71
C ILE A 97 -16.08 11.62 13.10
N SER A 98 -16.70 12.78 13.18
CA SER A 98 -17.21 13.32 14.42
C SER A 98 -18.73 13.21 14.47
N TYR A 99 -19.27 13.03 15.65
CA TYR A 99 -20.72 12.98 15.90
C TYR A 99 -21.05 13.54 17.26
N THR A 100 -22.25 14.15 17.37
CA THR A 100 -22.73 14.80 18.58
C THR A 100 -24.21 14.48 18.77
N ASN A 101 -24.59 14.10 19.99
CA ASN A 101 -25.99 13.88 20.37
C ASN A 101 -26.61 15.20 20.86
N HIS A 102 -27.42 15.83 20.06
CA HIS A 102 -28.21 17.03 20.42
C HIS A 102 -29.62 16.71 20.95
N ALA A 103 -29.97 15.42 21.04
CA ALA A 103 -31.24 15.03 21.65
C ALA A 103 -31.25 15.29 23.15
N ASN A 104 -32.40 15.74 23.67
CA ASN A 104 -32.54 15.95 25.12
C ASN A 104 -32.78 14.62 25.87
N LYS A 105 -31.97 13.58 25.52
CA LYS A 105 -31.97 12.27 26.16
C LYS A 105 -30.67 11.52 25.82
N THR A 106 -30.37 10.49 26.59
CA THR A 106 -29.30 9.53 26.26
C THR A 106 -29.73 8.64 25.10
N LEU A 107 -28.83 8.46 24.12
CA LEU A 107 -28.93 7.46 23.07
C LEU A 107 -28.12 6.24 23.50
N GLU A 108 -28.80 5.09 23.63
CA GLU A 108 -28.18 3.85 24.06
C GLU A 108 -27.78 2.97 22.87
N GLY A 109 -26.63 2.29 22.99
CA GLY A 109 -26.18 1.30 22.02
C GLY A 109 -25.93 1.86 20.62
N VAL A 110 -25.32 3.06 20.53
CA VAL A 110 -25.04 3.71 19.25
C VAL A 110 -24.12 2.86 18.39
N LEU A 111 -24.53 2.62 17.14
CA LEU A 111 -23.78 1.85 16.14
C LEU A 111 -23.11 2.78 15.12
N ALA A 112 -21.83 2.53 14.82
CA ALA A 112 -21.11 3.14 13.71
C ALA A 112 -20.83 2.09 12.63
N LYS A 113 -21.07 2.43 11.36
CA LYS A 113 -20.79 1.57 10.21
C LYS A 113 -20.15 2.39 9.08
N LEU A 114 -18.94 2.02 8.69
CA LEU A 114 -18.24 2.59 7.54
C LEU A 114 -18.50 1.73 6.30
N SER A 115 -19.10 2.32 5.27
CA SER A 115 -19.37 1.66 3.99
C SER A 115 -18.34 2.11 2.96
N LEU A 116 -17.52 1.18 2.49
CA LEU A 116 -16.48 1.39 1.51
C LEU A 116 -16.90 0.82 0.15
N PRO A 117 -16.72 1.57 -0.96
CA PRO A 117 -16.76 1.00 -2.30
C PRO A 117 -15.72 -0.11 -2.48
N ASP A 118 -15.93 -1.02 -3.42
CA ASP A 118 -15.05 -2.16 -3.72
C ASP A 118 -13.59 -1.75 -4.08
N SER A 119 -13.41 -0.51 -4.50
CA SER A 119 -12.10 0.08 -4.80
C SER A 119 -11.37 0.63 -3.56
N LEU A 120 -11.92 0.43 -2.37
CA LEU A 120 -11.30 0.80 -1.10
C LEU A 120 -11.25 -0.43 -0.18
N GLU A 121 -10.06 -0.78 0.29
CA GLU A 121 -9.85 -1.86 1.24
C GLU A 121 -9.57 -1.30 2.62
N PHE A 122 -10.37 -1.72 3.60
CA PHE A 122 -10.17 -1.34 5.00
C PHE A 122 -8.82 -1.86 5.51
N VAL A 123 -8.08 -1.02 6.23
CA VAL A 123 -6.84 -1.44 6.91
C VAL A 123 -7.21 -2.10 8.25
N PRO A 124 -7.03 -3.42 8.41
CA PRO A 124 -7.40 -4.12 9.63
C PRO A 124 -6.74 -3.51 10.87
N GLY A 125 -7.52 -3.34 11.95
CA GLY A 125 -7.06 -2.75 13.21
C GLY A 125 -6.86 -1.22 13.17
N SER A 126 -7.15 -0.53 12.06
CA SER A 126 -7.07 0.92 11.97
C SER A 126 -8.26 1.65 12.62
N GLY A 127 -9.39 0.93 12.83
CA GLY A 127 -10.57 1.49 13.48
C GLY A 127 -10.28 1.92 14.92
N LYS A 128 -10.53 3.18 15.24
CA LYS A 128 -10.34 3.73 16.59
C LYS A 128 -11.51 4.63 16.93
N ILE A 129 -11.87 4.66 18.20
CA ILE A 129 -12.82 5.62 18.76
C ILE A 129 -12.12 6.45 19.84
N LYS A 130 -12.38 7.76 19.82
CA LYS A 130 -12.06 8.68 20.91
C LYS A 130 -13.35 9.25 21.46
N ARG A 131 -13.53 9.16 22.77
CA ARG A 131 -14.68 9.71 23.47
C ARG A 131 -14.29 10.27 24.81
N ARG A 132 -15.06 11.23 25.31
CA ARG A 132 -14.93 11.73 26.67
C ARG A 132 -15.71 10.81 27.61
N VAL A 133 -15.06 10.36 28.66
CA VAL A 133 -15.69 9.59 29.73
C VAL A 133 -15.61 10.35 31.04
N TYR A 134 -16.70 10.34 31.81
CA TYR A 134 -16.71 10.92 33.16
C TYR A 134 -15.94 10.01 34.13
N ILE A 135 -14.90 10.57 34.76
CA ILE A 135 -14.15 9.91 35.82
C ILE A 135 -14.65 10.50 37.15
N SER A 136 -15.45 9.71 37.87
CA SER A 136 -16.08 10.16 39.11
C SER A 136 -15.11 10.45 40.29
N SER A 137 -13.82 10.19 40.15
CA SER A 137 -12.81 10.28 41.20
C SER A 137 -11.95 11.55 41.16
N ASP A 138 -12.07 12.38 40.14
CA ASP A 138 -11.30 13.62 40.00
C ASP A 138 -12.23 14.84 40.01
N ALA A 139 -12.25 15.56 41.10
CA ALA A 139 -13.12 16.74 41.27
C ALA A 139 -12.64 17.98 40.50
N GLU A 140 -11.38 18.01 40.05
CA GLU A 140 -10.82 19.13 39.30
C GLU A 140 -10.90 18.92 37.79
N ASN A 141 -10.94 17.64 37.34
CA ASN A 141 -11.04 17.30 35.91
C ASN A 141 -11.92 16.04 35.72
N PRO A 142 -13.25 16.17 35.79
CA PRO A 142 -14.17 15.02 35.82
C PRO A 142 -14.29 14.26 34.52
N GLN A 143 -13.62 14.70 33.46
CA GLN A 143 -13.66 14.05 32.11
C GLN A 143 -12.27 13.65 31.67
N ALA A 144 -12.13 12.43 31.14
CA ALA A 144 -10.92 11.99 30.42
C ALA A 144 -11.28 11.58 29.01
N GLU A 145 -10.39 11.90 28.08
CA GLU A 145 -10.44 11.37 26.73
C GLU A 145 -9.87 9.95 26.73
N VAL A 146 -10.64 8.99 26.22
CA VAL A 146 -10.24 7.60 26.09
C VAL A 146 -10.22 7.22 24.61
N GLU A 147 -9.12 6.61 24.17
CA GLU A 147 -9.00 6.03 22.83
C GLU A 147 -9.09 4.49 22.93
N GLU A 148 -9.98 3.89 22.16
CA GLU A 148 -10.16 2.44 22.08
C GLU A 148 -10.06 1.98 20.62
N THR A 149 -9.49 0.79 20.39
CA THR A 149 -9.48 0.19 19.05
C THR A 149 -10.82 -0.48 18.79
N LEU A 150 -11.43 -0.17 17.65
CA LEU A 150 -12.67 -0.78 17.17
C LEU A 150 -12.36 -2.09 16.44
N ARG A 151 -13.36 -2.99 16.42
CA ARG A 151 -13.29 -4.24 15.66
C ARG A 151 -13.44 -3.95 14.16
N ASP A 152 -12.87 -4.82 13.33
CA ASP A 152 -12.95 -4.72 11.86
C ASP A 152 -14.38 -4.86 11.32
N SER A 153 -15.32 -5.37 12.16
CA SER A 153 -16.76 -5.34 11.87
C SER A 153 -17.32 -3.92 11.62
N LEU A 154 -16.54 -2.86 11.90
CA LEU A 154 -16.88 -1.48 11.52
C LEU A 154 -17.28 -1.36 10.03
N VAL A 155 -16.61 -2.10 9.14
CA VAL A 155 -16.91 -2.09 7.69
C VAL A 155 -17.88 -3.19 7.23
N GLU A 156 -18.21 -4.15 8.11
CA GLU A 156 -19.11 -5.27 7.78
C GLU A 156 -20.53 -5.02 8.30
N SER A 157 -20.71 -5.22 9.60
CA SER A 157 -22.01 -5.13 10.29
C SER A 157 -22.19 -3.87 11.14
N GLY A 158 -21.13 -3.09 11.29
CA GLY A 158 -21.05 -1.98 12.23
C GLY A 158 -20.55 -2.42 13.62
N VAL A 159 -20.19 -1.44 14.43
CA VAL A 159 -19.64 -1.60 15.78
C VAL A 159 -20.44 -0.73 16.75
N ASN A 160 -20.83 -1.30 17.90
CA ASN A 160 -21.39 -0.52 18.99
C ASN A 160 -20.28 0.37 19.59
N ILE A 161 -20.51 1.68 19.56
CA ILE A 161 -19.58 2.71 20.02
C ILE A 161 -19.97 3.30 21.40
N GLY A 162 -21.01 2.77 22.03
CA GLY A 162 -21.44 3.10 23.40
C GLY A 162 -22.71 3.91 23.48
N ASP A 163 -22.94 4.47 24.66
CA ASP A 163 -24.09 5.31 24.97
C ASP A 163 -23.63 6.78 25.02
N TYR A 164 -24.51 7.69 24.55
CA TYR A 164 -24.21 9.12 24.46
C TYR A 164 -25.34 9.91 25.11
N SER A 165 -25.02 10.64 26.17
CA SER A 165 -25.95 11.59 26.80
C SER A 165 -26.14 12.83 25.92
N SER A 166 -27.13 13.69 26.28
CA SER A 166 -27.32 14.97 25.57
C SER A 166 -26.04 15.79 25.57
N GLU A 167 -25.65 16.31 24.40
CA GLU A 167 -24.43 17.07 24.12
C GLU A 167 -23.10 16.26 24.26
N ASP A 168 -23.18 14.93 24.41
CA ASP A 168 -21.98 14.09 24.31
C ASP A 168 -21.53 13.97 22.85
N ASP A 169 -20.21 14.02 22.65
CA ASP A 169 -19.54 13.89 21.37
C ASP A 169 -18.54 12.74 21.34
N GLY A 170 -18.17 12.32 20.13
CA GLY A 170 -17.14 11.34 19.92
C GLY A 170 -16.57 11.38 18.50
N TYR A 171 -15.44 10.70 18.32
CA TYR A 171 -14.71 10.68 17.06
C TYR A 171 -14.36 9.24 16.70
N VAL A 172 -14.65 8.83 15.47
CA VAL A 172 -14.19 7.56 14.90
C VAL A 172 -13.13 7.85 13.86
N TYR A 173 -12.04 7.10 13.91
CA TYR A 173 -10.97 7.08 12.91
C TYR A 173 -10.91 5.73 12.26
N ALA A 174 -10.56 5.71 10.99
CA ALA A 174 -10.34 4.48 10.23
C ALA A 174 -9.40 4.76 9.06
N SER A 175 -8.81 3.73 8.47
CA SER A 175 -8.00 3.86 7.27
C SER A 175 -8.42 2.85 6.21
N ALA A 176 -8.27 3.23 4.95
CA ALA A 176 -8.45 2.34 3.81
C ALA A 176 -7.40 2.62 2.73
N VAL A 177 -7.07 1.60 1.95
CA VAL A 177 -6.18 1.69 0.79
C VAL A 177 -7.01 1.79 -0.48
N VAL A 178 -6.61 2.67 -1.40
CA VAL A 178 -7.20 2.77 -2.74
C VAL A 178 -6.69 1.63 -3.62
N LEU A 179 -7.57 0.73 -4.03
CA LEU A 179 -7.26 -0.40 -4.91
C LEU A 179 -7.54 -0.07 -6.37
N ASP A 180 -6.86 -0.77 -7.28
CA ASP A 180 -7.15 -0.74 -8.74
C ASP A 180 -8.34 -1.66 -9.11
N LYS A 181 -9.25 -1.88 -8.21
CA LYS A 181 -10.41 -2.75 -8.42
C LYS A 181 -11.62 -1.93 -8.85
N ASN A 182 -12.27 -2.34 -9.95
CA ASN A 182 -13.48 -1.68 -10.47
C ASN A 182 -13.31 -0.19 -10.82
N LEU A 183 -12.07 0.28 -11.05
CA LEU A 183 -11.78 1.61 -11.55
C LEU A 183 -11.66 1.60 -13.08
N SER A 184 -12.30 2.56 -13.73
CA SER A 184 -12.09 2.86 -15.15
C SER A 184 -10.85 3.73 -15.33
N GLU A 185 -10.22 3.67 -16.51
CA GLU A 185 -9.17 4.60 -16.89
C GLU A 185 -9.64 6.06 -16.77
N GLY A 186 -8.75 6.95 -16.35
CA GLY A 186 -9.06 8.35 -16.12
C GLY A 186 -9.59 8.64 -14.72
N ASN A 187 -10.53 9.54 -14.62
CA ASN A 187 -11.07 10.02 -13.35
C ASN A 187 -12.25 9.15 -12.88
N ASN A 188 -12.16 8.66 -11.65
CA ASN A 188 -13.20 7.92 -10.97
C ASN A 188 -13.65 8.70 -9.73
N ILE A 189 -14.91 8.59 -9.37
CA ILE A 189 -15.46 9.20 -8.16
C ILE A 189 -15.92 8.09 -7.24
N LEU A 190 -15.35 8.02 -6.05
CA LEU A 190 -15.74 7.10 -4.99
C LEU A 190 -16.40 7.91 -3.87
N ASN A 191 -17.48 7.38 -3.30
CA ASN A 191 -18.22 8.01 -2.22
C ASN A 191 -18.34 7.08 -1.02
N PRO A 192 -17.26 6.85 -0.27
CA PRO A 192 -17.36 6.14 1.00
C PRO A 192 -18.25 6.92 1.96
N SER A 193 -18.96 6.19 2.82
CA SER A 193 -19.92 6.81 3.73
C SER A 193 -19.87 6.18 5.10
N ILE A 194 -20.14 6.99 6.11
CA ILE A 194 -20.34 6.56 7.48
C ILE A 194 -21.83 6.70 7.86
N GLU A 195 -22.32 5.72 8.55
CA GLU A 195 -23.65 5.69 9.12
C GLU A 195 -23.54 5.54 10.63
N ILE A 196 -24.22 6.41 11.36
CA ILE A 196 -24.38 6.31 12.80
C ILE A 196 -25.85 6.11 13.09
N SER A 197 -26.17 5.08 13.84
CA SER A 197 -27.57 4.75 14.14
C SER A 197 -27.77 4.46 15.64
N ALA A 198 -28.90 4.89 16.16
CA ALA A 198 -29.33 4.64 17.52
C ALA A 198 -30.85 4.62 17.58
N GLU A 199 -31.45 3.60 18.22
CA GLU A 199 -32.89 3.40 18.28
C GLU A 199 -33.56 3.48 16.87
N ASP A 200 -34.42 4.50 16.65
CA ASP A 200 -35.14 4.73 15.40
C ASP A 200 -34.46 5.79 14.50
N ILE A 201 -33.26 6.28 14.87
CA ILE A 201 -32.51 7.28 14.10
C ILE A 201 -31.34 6.64 13.38
N MET A 202 -31.17 7.06 12.13
CA MET A 202 -29.99 6.79 11.31
C MET A 202 -29.58 8.08 10.62
N VAL A 203 -28.34 8.51 10.84
CA VAL A 203 -27.74 9.64 10.12
C VAL A 203 -26.56 9.14 9.30
N LYS A 204 -26.35 9.75 8.15
CA LYS A 204 -25.33 9.36 7.19
C LYS A 204 -24.56 10.56 6.68
N SER A 205 -23.24 10.44 6.61
CA SER A 205 -22.36 11.40 5.98
C SER A 205 -21.48 10.68 4.95
N ASN A 206 -21.05 11.39 3.93
CA ASN A 206 -20.16 10.84 2.90
C ASN A 206 -19.06 11.85 2.59
N VAL A 207 -17.96 11.33 2.05
CA VAL A 207 -16.88 12.12 1.45
C VAL A 207 -16.71 11.73 0.00
N THR A 208 -16.05 12.57 -0.77
CA THR A 208 -15.77 12.31 -2.18
C THR A 208 -14.27 12.08 -2.36
N LEU A 209 -13.90 10.96 -2.98
CA LEU A 209 -12.54 10.70 -3.42
C LEU A 209 -12.50 10.75 -4.94
N ASN A 210 -11.72 11.66 -5.49
CA ASN A 210 -11.42 11.69 -6.91
C ASN A 210 -10.21 10.82 -7.17
N VAL A 211 -10.43 9.60 -7.62
CA VAL A 211 -9.36 8.66 -7.92
C VAL A 211 -8.94 8.83 -9.37
N LYS A 212 -7.75 9.35 -9.59
CA LYS A 212 -7.14 9.33 -10.91
C LYS A 212 -6.46 7.98 -11.11
N LYS A 213 -7.09 7.11 -11.90
CA LYS A 213 -6.42 5.96 -12.47
C LYS A 213 -5.67 6.44 -13.71
N GLU A 214 -4.34 6.54 -13.59
CA GLU A 214 -3.52 6.75 -14.77
C GLU A 214 -3.67 5.52 -15.66
N ASP A 215 -3.87 5.77 -16.95
CA ASP A 215 -3.66 4.73 -17.95
C ASP A 215 -2.19 4.31 -17.80
N ILE A 216 -1.97 3.16 -17.16
CA ILE A 216 -0.64 2.58 -17.12
C ILE A 216 -0.43 2.02 -18.52
N GLU A 217 -0.07 2.90 -19.46
CA GLU A 217 0.47 2.43 -20.72
C GLU A 217 1.50 1.35 -20.39
N THR A 218 1.21 0.13 -20.79
CA THR A 218 2.05 -1.03 -20.48
C THR A 218 3.47 -0.82 -20.98
N TRP A 219 3.60 -0.08 -22.09
CA TRP A 219 4.87 0.36 -22.66
C TRP A 219 4.69 1.76 -23.29
N GLY A 220 5.77 2.49 -23.48
CA GLY A 220 5.67 3.82 -24.10
C GLY A 220 7.01 4.51 -24.35
N PRO A 221 6.93 5.71 -24.93
CA PRO A 221 5.73 6.37 -25.47
C PRO A 221 5.13 5.61 -26.66
N GLN A 222 3.79 5.58 -26.76
CA GLN A 222 3.07 4.83 -27.81
C GLN A 222 3.27 5.43 -29.21
N ASP A 223 3.49 6.75 -29.30
CA ASP A 223 3.67 7.51 -30.53
C ASP A 223 5.13 7.55 -31.02
N ARG A 224 6.07 6.81 -30.36
CA ARG A 224 7.46 6.78 -30.78
C ARG A 224 7.63 6.16 -32.17
N GLN A 225 8.60 6.68 -32.92
CA GLN A 225 8.98 6.09 -34.20
C GLN A 225 9.53 4.68 -33.97
N THR A 226 9.10 3.72 -34.80
CA THR A 226 9.59 2.34 -34.81
C THR A 226 10.46 2.05 -36.02
N PHE A 227 11.31 1.06 -35.89
CA PHE A 227 12.30 0.65 -36.88
C PHE A 227 12.24 -0.86 -37.10
N THR A 228 12.98 -1.32 -38.10
CA THR A 228 13.14 -2.75 -38.37
C THR A 228 14.62 -3.11 -38.37
N TRP A 229 14.92 -4.39 -38.21
CA TRP A 229 16.29 -4.90 -38.24
C TRP A 229 17.04 -4.52 -39.53
N SER A 230 16.33 -4.54 -40.67
CA SER A 230 16.89 -4.15 -41.97
C SER A 230 16.97 -2.63 -42.22
N ASN A 231 16.27 -1.84 -41.40
CA ASN A 231 16.24 -0.38 -41.51
C ASN A 231 16.36 0.25 -40.11
N PRO A 232 17.57 0.24 -39.53
CA PRO A 232 17.81 0.80 -38.21
C PRO A 232 17.66 2.33 -38.20
N ALA A 233 17.58 2.91 -37.00
CA ALA A 233 17.40 4.35 -36.79
C ALA A 233 18.60 5.18 -37.29
N ASP A 234 18.30 6.37 -37.76
CA ASP A 234 19.30 7.40 -38.15
C ASP A 234 19.70 8.34 -37.00
N HIS A 235 19.23 8.05 -35.81
CA HIS A 235 19.47 8.75 -34.54
C HIS A 235 19.47 7.78 -33.36
N VAL A 236 19.88 8.24 -32.20
CA VAL A 236 19.84 7.48 -30.95
C VAL A 236 18.37 7.29 -30.53
N CYS A 237 17.95 6.04 -30.40
CA CYS A 237 16.67 5.66 -29.78
C CYS A 237 16.81 4.29 -29.14
N PHE A 238 15.97 4.00 -28.15
CA PHE A 238 16.01 2.72 -27.43
C PHE A 238 14.78 1.87 -27.69
N ASN A 239 14.99 0.56 -27.79
CA ASN A 239 13.97 -0.48 -27.80
C ASN A 239 12.78 -0.16 -28.72
N SER A 240 13.05 0.23 -29.95
CA SER A 240 12.07 0.67 -30.94
C SER A 240 12.06 -0.18 -32.22
N MET A 241 12.77 -1.33 -32.24
CA MET A 241 12.68 -2.31 -33.32
C MET A 241 11.48 -3.23 -33.08
N THR A 242 10.74 -3.49 -34.16
CA THR A 242 9.53 -4.34 -34.13
C THR A 242 9.81 -5.79 -34.55
N ASP A 243 10.97 -6.09 -35.11
CA ASP A 243 11.30 -7.38 -35.68
C ASP A 243 12.70 -7.88 -35.26
N ASN A 244 13.12 -7.60 -34.03
CA ASN A 244 14.37 -8.12 -33.48
C ASN A 244 14.35 -9.66 -33.52
N PRO A 245 15.35 -10.32 -34.18
CA PRO A 245 15.34 -11.78 -34.39
C PRO A 245 15.44 -12.57 -33.08
N GLU A 246 15.92 -11.99 -31.97
CA GLU A 246 16.10 -12.67 -30.69
C GLU A 246 14.89 -12.50 -29.76
N ILE A 247 14.32 -11.31 -29.71
CA ILE A 247 13.27 -10.98 -28.73
C ILE A 247 11.94 -10.54 -29.35
N GLY A 248 11.87 -10.34 -30.69
CA GLY A 248 10.68 -9.85 -31.38
C GLY A 248 10.53 -8.34 -31.28
N ASP A 249 9.35 -7.87 -30.86
CA ASP A 249 9.11 -6.44 -30.62
C ASP A 249 9.84 -5.99 -29.36
N GLU A 250 10.77 -5.05 -29.52
CA GLU A 250 11.57 -4.49 -28.45
C GLU A 250 10.77 -3.56 -27.51
N ALA A 251 9.53 -3.20 -27.88
CA ALA A 251 8.65 -2.47 -26.98
C ALA A 251 8.37 -3.27 -25.69
N ASN A 252 8.36 -4.60 -25.81
CA ASN A 252 8.22 -5.53 -24.72
C ASN A 252 9.61 -5.97 -24.19
N PHE A 253 10.23 -5.16 -23.36
CA PHE A 253 11.60 -5.37 -22.89
C PHE A 253 11.74 -5.66 -21.38
N VAL A 254 10.67 -5.51 -20.61
CA VAL A 254 10.63 -5.90 -19.18
C VAL A 254 9.85 -7.20 -19.08
N ARG A 255 10.54 -8.27 -18.73
CA ARG A 255 9.94 -9.62 -18.66
C ARG A 255 10.36 -10.32 -17.39
N VAL A 256 9.60 -11.31 -16.97
CA VAL A 256 9.81 -12.06 -15.73
C VAL A 256 9.67 -13.56 -15.96
N ARG A 257 10.39 -14.34 -15.17
CA ARG A 257 10.23 -15.80 -15.07
C ARG A 257 10.49 -16.29 -13.64
N LYS A 258 10.14 -17.53 -13.35
CA LYS A 258 10.58 -18.22 -12.12
C LYS A 258 12.10 -18.41 -12.18
N ALA A 259 12.81 -18.03 -11.11
CA ALA A 259 14.27 -18.10 -11.06
C ALA A 259 14.76 -19.56 -11.02
N GLY A 260 15.94 -19.80 -11.64
CA GLY A 260 16.55 -21.14 -11.71
C GLY A 260 15.90 -22.09 -12.69
N GLY A 261 14.82 -21.69 -13.38
CA GLY A 261 14.18 -22.44 -14.44
C GLY A 261 14.77 -22.16 -15.84
N HIS A 262 14.37 -22.99 -16.80
CA HIS A 262 14.66 -22.77 -18.23
C HIS A 262 13.47 -22.17 -18.99
N ASP A 263 12.45 -21.73 -18.27
CA ASP A 263 11.25 -21.13 -18.85
C ASP A 263 11.60 -19.83 -19.56
N LYS A 264 10.81 -19.51 -20.59
CA LYS A 264 10.95 -18.22 -21.29
C LYS A 264 10.53 -17.10 -20.37
N PHE A 265 11.16 -15.95 -20.53
CA PHE A 265 10.71 -14.72 -19.95
C PHE A 265 9.38 -14.29 -20.59
N VAL A 266 8.42 -13.89 -19.76
CA VAL A 266 7.06 -13.49 -20.14
C VAL A 266 6.66 -12.22 -19.42
N ASP A 267 5.57 -11.58 -19.85
CA ASP A 267 5.08 -10.34 -19.24
C ASP A 267 4.32 -10.58 -17.92
N ASN A 268 3.79 -11.79 -17.75
CA ASN A 268 2.93 -12.14 -16.64
C ASN A 268 3.33 -13.48 -16.03
N VAL A 269 3.58 -13.50 -14.71
CA VAL A 269 3.78 -14.74 -13.94
C VAL A 269 2.83 -14.82 -12.77
N ILE A 270 2.53 -16.03 -12.33
CA ILE A 270 1.85 -16.28 -11.08
C ILE A 270 2.92 -16.45 -10.01
N VAL A 271 2.80 -15.70 -8.92
CA VAL A 271 3.72 -15.80 -7.79
C VAL A 271 3.23 -16.79 -6.75
N GLU A 272 4.17 -17.61 -6.27
CA GLU A 272 3.96 -18.64 -5.25
C GLU A 272 4.87 -18.35 -4.05
N PRO A 273 4.36 -18.39 -2.80
CA PRO A 273 5.18 -18.17 -1.62
C PRO A 273 6.38 -19.12 -1.54
N GLY A 274 7.54 -18.58 -1.22
CA GLY A 274 8.81 -19.32 -1.11
C GLY A 274 9.64 -19.35 -2.38
N GLU A 275 9.07 -18.97 -3.53
CA GLU A 275 9.76 -18.99 -4.83
C GLU A 275 10.47 -17.67 -5.11
N GLU A 276 11.50 -17.74 -5.97
CA GLU A 276 12.19 -16.56 -6.50
C GLU A 276 11.82 -16.35 -7.97
N TYR A 277 11.78 -15.09 -8.37
CA TYR A 277 11.49 -14.65 -9.73
C TYR A 277 12.63 -13.80 -10.24
N GLU A 278 13.01 -14.03 -11.49
CA GLU A 278 14.05 -13.28 -12.18
C GLU A 278 13.38 -12.31 -13.16
N VAL A 279 13.66 -11.03 -13.00
CA VAL A 279 13.25 -9.96 -13.92
C VAL A 279 14.37 -9.70 -14.90
N ASN A 280 14.04 -9.56 -16.17
CA ASN A 280 14.96 -9.25 -17.26
C ASN A 280 14.53 -7.96 -17.93
N ILE A 281 15.45 -7.03 -18.09
CA ILE A 281 15.25 -5.74 -18.75
C ILE A 281 16.25 -5.65 -19.89
N TYR A 282 15.78 -5.86 -21.12
CA TYR A 282 16.61 -5.71 -22.30
C TYR A 282 16.79 -4.24 -22.67
N TYR A 283 17.96 -3.88 -23.19
CA TYR A 283 18.22 -2.56 -23.75
C TYR A 283 19.00 -2.66 -25.06
N HIS A 284 18.61 -1.85 -26.04
CA HIS A 284 19.27 -1.75 -27.34
C HIS A 284 19.17 -0.31 -27.86
N ASN A 285 20.30 0.29 -28.17
CA ASN A 285 20.35 1.53 -28.93
C ASN A 285 20.22 1.19 -30.41
N ASN A 286 19.05 1.49 -30.98
CA ASN A 286 18.68 1.09 -32.35
C ASN A 286 19.33 1.95 -33.47
N ALA A 287 20.21 2.91 -33.13
CA ALA A 287 20.94 3.68 -34.10
C ALA A 287 21.79 2.76 -35.01
N SER A 288 21.88 3.11 -36.28
CA SER A 288 22.74 2.39 -37.22
C SER A 288 24.22 2.40 -36.79
N ALA A 289 24.90 1.28 -36.91
CA ALA A 289 26.34 1.14 -36.61
C ALA A 289 27.21 2.19 -37.30
N SER A 290 26.87 2.59 -38.53
CA SER A 290 27.59 3.60 -39.30
C SER A 290 27.64 4.99 -38.63
N LEU A 291 26.73 5.25 -37.69
CA LEU A 291 26.65 6.50 -36.94
C LEU A 291 27.57 6.52 -35.72
N ASN A 292 28.22 5.42 -35.38
CA ASN A 292 29.18 5.34 -34.28
C ASN A 292 30.54 5.98 -34.63
N GLU A 293 30.81 6.15 -35.91
CA GLU A 293 32.06 6.76 -36.43
C GLU A 293 31.86 8.23 -36.75
N GLY A 294 32.98 8.94 -37.06
CA GLY A 294 32.98 10.34 -37.44
C GLY A 294 32.52 11.26 -36.31
N ASP A 295 31.36 11.87 -36.46
CA ASP A 295 30.72 12.74 -35.46
C ASP A 295 30.11 11.99 -34.26
N ARG A 296 30.10 10.64 -34.30
CA ARG A 296 29.68 9.76 -33.24
C ARG A 296 28.21 9.97 -32.80
N ARG A 297 27.35 10.49 -33.66
CA ARG A 297 25.95 10.81 -33.39
C ARG A 297 25.07 9.57 -33.11
N GLY A 298 25.57 8.35 -33.38
CA GLY A 298 24.89 7.09 -33.04
C GLY A 298 25.14 6.61 -31.60
N ILE A 299 26.04 7.28 -30.85
CA ILE A 299 26.37 6.87 -29.50
C ILE A 299 25.40 7.53 -28.51
N ALA A 300 24.68 6.73 -27.76
CA ALA A 300 23.82 7.19 -26.68
C ALA A 300 24.62 7.67 -25.49
N GLU A 301 24.18 8.76 -24.85
CA GLU A 301 24.86 9.40 -23.73
C GLU A 301 23.96 9.47 -22.50
N ASN A 302 24.59 9.41 -21.32
CA ASN A 302 23.90 9.41 -20.02
C ASN A 302 22.79 8.36 -19.92
N VAL A 303 23.04 7.18 -20.51
CA VAL A 303 22.07 6.09 -20.52
C VAL A 303 21.85 5.55 -19.09
N ARG A 304 20.60 5.56 -18.65
CA ARG A 304 20.23 5.09 -17.31
C ARG A 304 19.05 4.13 -17.36
N LEU A 305 19.05 3.19 -16.43
CA LEU A 305 17.93 2.32 -16.11
C LEU A 305 17.37 2.72 -14.74
N ARG A 306 16.07 2.87 -14.65
CA ARG A 306 15.33 3.06 -13.41
C ARG A 306 14.20 2.04 -13.33
N MET A 307 14.10 1.35 -12.20
CA MET A 307 13.02 0.42 -11.88
C MET A 307 12.11 1.00 -10.80
N ASN A 308 10.84 0.63 -10.81
CA ASN A 308 9.96 0.90 -9.68
C ASN A 308 10.41 0.06 -8.49
N TYR A 309 10.39 0.65 -7.29
CA TYR A 309 10.63 -0.07 -6.06
C TYR A 309 9.46 -1.01 -5.77
N ILE A 310 9.78 -2.29 -5.56
CA ILE A 310 8.80 -3.32 -5.23
C ILE A 310 9.02 -3.76 -3.79
N ALA A 311 8.33 -3.11 -2.85
CA ALA A 311 8.08 -3.63 -1.52
C ALA A 311 6.57 -3.73 -1.42
N SER A 312 5.98 -4.85 -1.86
CA SER A 312 4.53 -4.99 -1.89
C SER A 312 4.07 -6.27 -1.21
N THR A 313 2.99 -6.11 -0.51
CA THR A 313 2.11 -7.17 -0.07
C THR A 313 1.00 -7.25 -1.11
N LEU A 314 0.74 -8.43 -1.63
CA LEU A 314 -0.33 -8.69 -2.59
C LEU A 314 -1.35 -9.62 -1.95
N ASN A 315 -2.62 -9.29 -2.07
CA ASN A 315 -3.73 -10.17 -1.77
C ASN A 315 -4.03 -11.11 -2.96
N ALA A 316 -4.85 -12.12 -2.75
CA ALA A 316 -5.31 -12.98 -3.83
C ALA A 316 -6.04 -12.18 -4.91
N GLY A 317 -5.62 -12.31 -6.17
CA GLY A 317 -6.19 -11.59 -7.32
C GLY A 317 -5.50 -10.27 -7.64
N GLU A 318 -4.55 -9.81 -6.83
CA GLU A 318 -3.75 -8.61 -7.12
C GLU A 318 -2.49 -8.93 -7.92
N ALA A 319 -1.93 -7.89 -8.55
CA ALA A 319 -0.69 -7.97 -9.30
C ALA A 319 0.28 -6.86 -8.88
N ALA A 320 1.54 -7.22 -8.64
CA ALA A 320 2.61 -6.23 -8.59
C ALA A 320 3.03 -5.86 -10.01
N VAL A 321 3.10 -4.56 -10.27
CA VAL A 321 3.55 -4.00 -11.55
C VAL A 321 5.04 -3.65 -11.46
N ILE A 322 5.84 -4.23 -12.34
CA ILE A 322 7.27 -3.94 -12.48
C ILE A 322 7.45 -3.08 -13.72
N ARG A 323 7.80 -1.81 -13.56
CA ARG A 323 8.11 -0.90 -14.67
C ARG A 323 9.60 -0.64 -14.74
N GLY A 324 10.19 -0.87 -15.91
CA GLY A 324 11.54 -0.45 -16.26
C GLY A 324 11.52 0.76 -17.17
N THR A 325 12.32 1.77 -16.86
CA THR A 325 12.49 2.97 -17.69
C THR A 325 13.95 3.09 -18.13
N ILE A 326 14.18 3.19 -19.43
CA ILE A 326 15.50 3.49 -20.01
C ILE A 326 15.48 4.91 -20.50
N SER A 327 16.46 5.72 -20.08
CA SER A 327 16.60 7.12 -20.50
C SER A 327 17.99 7.41 -21.06
N SER A 328 18.05 8.40 -21.95
CA SER A 328 19.30 8.94 -22.50
C SER A 328 19.18 10.42 -22.81
N SER A 329 20.25 11.19 -22.60
CA SER A 329 20.24 12.64 -22.80
C SER A 329 20.06 13.05 -24.27
N ASN A 330 20.49 12.22 -25.22
CA ASN A 330 20.47 12.49 -26.66
C ASN A 330 19.57 11.53 -27.47
N ALA A 331 18.79 10.64 -26.81
CA ALA A 331 17.83 9.79 -27.51
C ALA A 331 16.51 10.52 -27.88
N ILE A 332 15.82 9.98 -28.87
CA ILE A 332 14.47 10.38 -29.28
C ILE A 332 13.61 9.12 -29.40
N PRO A 333 12.60 8.93 -28.51
CA PRO A 333 12.32 9.77 -27.32
C PRO A 333 13.41 9.66 -26.26
N LYS A 334 13.45 10.61 -25.31
CA LYS A 334 14.46 10.62 -24.23
C LYS A 334 14.29 9.51 -23.22
N GLU A 335 13.09 8.98 -23.10
CA GLU A 335 12.73 7.87 -22.22
C GLU A 335 11.84 6.87 -22.95
N VAL A 336 12.07 5.59 -22.67
CA VAL A 336 11.15 4.51 -23.02
C VAL A 336 10.89 3.67 -21.77
N TRP A 337 9.70 3.10 -21.66
CA TRP A 337 9.32 2.24 -20.53
C TRP A 337 8.51 1.05 -20.98
N ASP A 338 8.54 0.01 -20.17
CA ASP A 338 7.76 -1.20 -20.33
C ASP A 338 7.48 -1.82 -18.96
N THR A 339 6.48 -2.70 -18.88
CA THR A 339 5.98 -3.29 -17.63
C THR A 339 5.82 -4.81 -17.73
N ALA A 340 6.06 -5.49 -16.61
CA ALA A 340 5.69 -6.87 -16.39
C ALA A 340 4.87 -7.01 -15.09
N TYR A 341 4.16 -8.14 -14.95
CA TYR A 341 3.21 -8.34 -13.86
C TYR A 341 3.49 -9.63 -13.09
N LEU A 342 3.46 -9.52 -11.75
CA LEU A 342 3.52 -10.67 -10.85
C LEU A 342 2.15 -10.81 -10.18
N ASN A 343 1.37 -11.81 -10.59
CA ASN A 343 -0.02 -12.01 -10.18
C ASN A 343 -0.10 -12.95 -8.97
N ALA A 344 -0.77 -12.54 -7.91
CA ALA A 344 -0.94 -13.34 -6.70
C ALA A 344 -2.25 -14.13 -6.73
N LYS A 345 -2.19 -15.45 -6.48
CA LYS A 345 -3.36 -16.30 -6.26
C LYS A 345 -3.75 -16.42 -4.80
N GLU A 346 -2.84 -16.11 -3.92
CA GLU A 346 -3.01 -16.08 -2.46
C GLU A 346 -2.21 -14.89 -1.89
N ALA A 347 -2.46 -14.53 -0.65
CA ALA A 347 -1.75 -13.42 -0.01
C ALA A 347 -0.24 -13.70 0.09
N VAL A 348 0.59 -12.83 -0.51
CA VAL A 348 2.03 -13.01 -0.64
C VAL A 348 2.75 -11.67 -0.54
N GLY A 349 3.89 -11.66 0.14
CA GLY A 349 4.82 -10.54 0.11
C GLY A 349 5.89 -10.73 -0.94
N LEU A 350 6.28 -9.66 -1.64
CA LEU A 350 7.39 -9.63 -2.59
C LEU A 350 8.51 -8.75 -2.06
N ARG A 351 9.74 -9.24 -2.12
CA ARG A 351 10.94 -8.46 -1.76
C ARG A 351 12.03 -8.61 -2.81
N TYR A 352 12.72 -7.52 -3.05
CA TYR A 352 13.94 -7.52 -3.82
C TYR A 352 15.03 -8.34 -3.10
N VAL A 353 15.78 -9.14 -3.86
CA VAL A 353 16.95 -9.86 -3.36
C VAL A 353 18.17 -8.93 -3.47
N PRO A 354 18.76 -8.47 -2.36
CA PRO A 354 19.84 -7.51 -2.39
C PRO A 354 21.06 -8.00 -3.20
N ASN A 355 21.72 -7.08 -3.93
CA ASN A 355 22.88 -7.33 -4.80
C ASN A 355 22.60 -8.32 -5.93
N SER A 356 21.34 -8.53 -6.30
CA SER A 356 20.98 -9.43 -7.41
C SER A 356 20.90 -8.73 -8.77
N ALA A 357 20.99 -7.39 -8.81
CA ALA A 357 20.97 -6.64 -10.06
C ALA A 357 22.31 -6.77 -10.77
N VAL A 358 22.30 -7.38 -11.97
CA VAL A 358 23.52 -7.65 -12.77
C VAL A 358 23.34 -7.15 -14.18
N LEU A 359 24.33 -6.39 -14.66
CA LEU A 359 24.43 -5.96 -16.06
C LEU A 359 25.02 -7.08 -16.91
N HIS A 360 24.37 -7.42 -18.00
CA HIS A 360 24.80 -8.44 -18.96
C HIS A 360 24.99 -7.83 -20.34
N ASN A 361 26.17 -7.92 -20.89
CA ASN A 361 26.50 -7.63 -22.27
C ASN A 361 27.83 -8.30 -22.65
N THR A 362 28.23 -8.22 -23.89
CA THR A 362 29.51 -8.79 -24.39
C THR A 362 30.72 -7.88 -24.14
N GLY A 363 30.49 -6.68 -23.64
CA GLY A 363 31.55 -5.71 -23.31
C GLY A 363 32.20 -5.95 -21.96
N SER A 364 33.15 -5.10 -21.63
CA SER A 364 33.95 -5.22 -20.39
C SER A 364 33.19 -4.84 -19.11
N LEU A 365 31.97 -4.33 -19.22
CA LEU A 365 31.05 -4.09 -18.08
C LEU A 365 30.09 -5.26 -17.83
N GLY A 366 30.04 -6.25 -18.74
CA GLY A 366 29.25 -7.47 -18.53
C GLY A 366 29.65 -8.19 -17.24
N GLY A 367 28.65 -8.67 -16.46
CA GLY A 367 28.81 -9.31 -15.16
C GLY A 367 28.96 -8.34 -13.99
N THR A 368 28.82 -7.02 -14.20
CA THR A 368 28.89 -6.05 -13.10
C THR A 368 27.61 -6.07 -12.27
N VAL A 369 27.77 -6.21 -10.95
CA VAL A 369 26.67 -6.01 -9.99
C VAL A 369 26.41 -4.51 -9.86
N LEU A 370 25.18 -4.10 -10.11
CA LEU A 370 24.73 -2.72 -10.03
C LEU A 370 24.39 -2.33 -8.60
N ASN A 371 24.42 -1.02 -8.31
CA ASN A 371 24.02 -0.51 -7.01
C ASN A 371 22.48 -0.56 -6.88
N ASP A 372 21.97 -1.23 -5.84
CA ASP A 372 20.54 -1.46 -5.62
C ASP A 372 19.74 -0.16 -5.53
N ASP A 373 20.21 0.83 -4.75
CA ASP A 373 19.54 2.11 -4.59
C ASP A 373 19.42 2.86 -5.94
N ALA A 374 20.46 2.78 -6.76
CA ALA A 374 20.47 3.42 -8.07
C ALA A 374 19.51 2.72 -9.04
N VAL A 375 19.45 1.38 -9.05
CA VAL A 375 18.52 0.62 -9.89
C VAL A 375 17.07 1.04 -9.58
N PHE A 376 16.74 1.27 -8.29
CA PHE A 376 15.41 1.69 -7.85
C PHE A 376 15.23 3.22 -7.75
N GLY A 377 15.99 3.97 -8.52
CA GLY A 377 15.70 5.37 -8.84
C GLY A 377 16.46 6.42 -8.05
N LYS A 378 17.33 6.03 -7.11
CA LYS A 378 18.23 7.00 -6.48
C LYS A 378 19.11 7.66 -7.53
N ASP A 379 19.26 8.97 -7.43
CA ASP A 379 20.05 9.78 -8.37
C ASP A 379 19.61 9.67 -9.85
N GLY A 380 18.31 9.33 -10.07
CA GLY A 380 17.72 9.24 -11.41
C GLY A 380 17.96 7.90 -12.13
N GLY A 381 18.42 6.87 -11.41
CA GLY A 381 18.65 5.53 -11.95
C GLY A 381 20.12 5.16 -12.08
N THR A 382 20.41 3.86 -12.31
CA THR A 382 21.75 3.33 -12.51
C THR A 382 22.22 3.61 -13.94
N TYR A 383 23.51 3.91 -14.12
CA TYR A 383 24.09 3.99 -15.46
C TYR A 383 24.18 2.60 -16.09
N LEU A 384 23.79 2.51 -17.36
CA LEU A 384 24.14 1.41 -18.24
C LEU A 384 25.41 1.75 -19.02
N GLY A 385 26.08 0.77 -19.60
CA GLY A 385 27.27 0.98 -20.41
C GLY A 385 27.81 -0.32 -20.99
N TYR A 386 28.75 -0.22 -21.92
CA TYR A 386 29.33 -1.37 -22.59
C TYR A 386 30.79 -1.61 -22.19
N SER A 387 31.59 -0.53 -22.10
CA SER A 387 33.03 -0.61 -21.83
C SER A 387 33.41 0.12 -20.54
N LYS A 388 34.37 -0.44 -19.78
CA LYS A 388 34.97 0.23 -18.61
C LYS A 388 35.50 1.62 -18.95
N GLY A 389 35.16 2.61 -18.11
CA GLY A 389 35.48 4.02 -18.33
C GLY A 389 34.45 4.78 -19.16
N TYR A 390 33.43 4.11 -19.72
CA TYR A 390 32.38 4.71 -20.55
C TYR A 390 30.99 4.35 -20.02
N TRP A 391 30.78 4.48 -18.70
CA TRP A 391 29.47 4.38 -18.10
C TRP A 391 28.54 5.45 -18.68
N GLY A 392 27.31 5.06 -18.95
CA GLY A 392 26.31 5.92 -19.56
C GLY A 392 26.46 6.07 -21.07
N MET A 393 27.41 5.35 -21.74
CA MET A 393 27.58 5.38 -23.17
C MET A 393 27.33 4.05 -23.81
N ILE A 394 26.42 4.00 -24.79
CA ILE A 394 26.05 2.79 -25.53
C ILE A 394 26.06 3.11 -27.04
N PRO A 395 26.98 2.54 -27.82
CA PRO A 395 26.97 2.69 -29.27
C PRO A 395 25.72 2.10 -29.91
N GLY A 396 25.34 2.57 -31.10
CA GLY A 396 24.27 2.00 -31.89
C GLY A 396 24.66 0.63 -32.46
N CYS A 397 23.66 -0.24 -32.63
CA CYS A 397 23.76 -1.60 -33.14
C CYS A 397 23.61 -2.69 -32.07
N ASN A 398 23.05 -3.83 -32.49
CA ASN A 398 22.78 -4.97 -31.63
C ASN A 398 24.04 -5.55 -30.93
N GLU A 399 25.22 -5.39 -31.49
CA GLU A 399 26.49 -5.81 -30.88
C GLU A 399 26.66 -5.20 -29.47
N PHE A 400 26.12 -4.00 -29.24
CA PHE A 400 26.20 -3.26 -27.98
C PHE A 400 24.95 -3.38 -27.09
N ALA A 401 23.97 -4.16 -27.54
CA ALA A 401 22.80 -4.48 -26.75
C ALA A 401 23.15 -5.31 -25.50
N GLY A 402 22.26 -5.32 -24.56
CA GLY A 402 22.42 -6.12 -23.34
C GLY A 402 21.13 -6.17 -22.54
N TYR A 403 21.25 -6.67 -21.35
CA TYR A 403 20.12 -6.73 -20.42
C TYR A 403 20.58 -6.59 -18.96
N VAL A 404 19.68 -6.20 -18.12
CA VAL A 404 19.86 -6.23 -16.67
C VAL A 404 18.93 -7.28 -16.09
N THR A 405 19.44 -8.13 -15.21
CA THR A 405 18.58 -9.04 -14.43
C THR A 405 18.64 -8.66 -12.96
N PHE A 406 17.53 -8.91 -12.24
CA PHE A 406 17.52 -8.92 -10.79
C PHE A 406 16.50 -9.94 -10.28
N ARG A 407 16.52 -10.23 -8.97
CA ARG A 407 15.63 -11.21 -8.38
C ARG A 407 14.69 -10.62 -7.35
N LEU A 408 13.49 -11.17 -7.33
CA LEU A 408 12.46 -10.95 -6.33
C LEU A 408 12.17 -12.27 -5.62
N LYS A 409 11.96 -12.23 -4.31
CA LYS A 409 11.52 -13.40 -3.53
C LYS A 409 10.11 -13.19 -3.03
N ALA A 410 9.25 -14.17 -3.30
CA ALA A 410 7.92 -14.24 -2.74
C ALA A 410 7.96 -14.96 -1.37
N TYR A 411 7.20 -14.48 -0.40
CA TYR A 411 7.10 -15.09 0.92
C TYR A 411 5.66 -15.04 1.43
N LYS A 412 5.33 -16.01 2.28
CA LYS A 412 4.02 -16.11 2.90
C LYS A 412 3.83 -15.00 3.93
N LEU A 413 2.67 -14.34 3.93
CA LEU A 413 2.38 -13.24 4.87
C LEU A 413 2.02 -13.75 6.25
N GLU A 414 1.24 -14.83 6.34
CA GLU A 414 0.95 -15.50 7.59
C GLU A 414 2.05 -16.52 7.88
N MET A 415 3.02 -16.15 8.69
CA MET A 415 4.08 -17.03 9.15
C MET A 415 3.80 -17.46 10.58
N THR A 416 3.93 -18.77 10.85
CA THR A 416 3.99 -19.27 12.22
C THR A 416 5.25 -18.74 12.93
N ASP A 417 5.27 -18.74 14.26
CA ASP A 417 6.43 -18.25 15.00
C ASP A 417 7.70 -19.09 14.73
N GLU A 418 7.55 -20.37 14.40
CA GLU A 418 8.66 -21.23 13.97
C GLU A 418 9.22 -20.83 12.62
N GLU A 419 8.35 -20.51 11.65
CA GLU A 419 8.75 -20.04 10.31
C GLU A 419 9.44 -18.68 10.38
N LYS A 420 8.93 -17.75 11.22
CA LYS A 420 9.58 -16.46 11.49
C LYS A 420 10.99 -16.64 12.06
N GLN A 421 11.14 -17.54 13.05
CA GLN A 421 12.44 -17.80 13.68
C GLN A 421 13.42 -18.45 12.71
N LYS A 422 12.95 -19.34 11.82
CA LYS A 422 13.77 -19.94 10.75
C LYS A 422 14.26 -18.87 9.78
N LEU A 423 13.38 -17.99 9.31
CA LEU A 423 13.74 -16.89 8.41
C LEU A 423 14.76 -15.93 9.05
N ILE A 424 14.57 -15.58 10.33
CA ILE A 424 15.52 -14.75 11.08
C ILE A 424 16.91 -15.42 11.14
N ASN A 425 16.97 -16.73 11.32
CA ASN A 425 18.23 -17.48 11.38
C ASN A 425 18.91 -17.59 10.00
N GLU A 426 18.14 -17.66 8.91
CA GLU A 426 18.67 -17.64 7.54
C GLU A 426 19.22 -16.26 7.15
N LEU A 427 18.57 -15.18 7.59
CA LEU A 427 19.03 -13.80 7.35
C LEU A 427 20.27 -13.41 8.17
N LYS A 428 20.60 -14.15 9.23
CA LYS A 428 21.80 -13.94 10.06
C LYS A 428 23.03 -14.68 9.54
N ARG A 429 22.92 -15.53 8.54
CA ARG A 429 24.02 -16.23 7.85
C ARG A 429 24.48 -15.48 6.61
#